data_fc6e9893d15a4cfdf65c02793b5ffa70
#
_entry.id   fc6e9893d15a4cfdf65c02793b5ffa70
#
_cell.length_a   1.000
_cell.length_b   1.000
_cell.length_c   1.000
_cell.angle_alpha   90.00
_cell.angle_beta   90.00
_cell.angle_gamma   90.00
#
_symmetry.space_group_name_H-M   'P 1'
#
loop_
_entity.id
_entity.type
_entity.pdbx_description
1 polymer ?
#
loop_
_entity_poly.entity_id
_entity_poly.type
_entity_poly.pdbx_seq_one_letter_code
_entity_poly.pdbx_strand_id
1 'polypeptide(L)'
;YDELHCHVRAKLGDVYGEDNVPQDGPIPAHLLGNMWSQQWGTLYDLMEPYPGVGDIDVDATLKAKDFSPKEMVRSAESFYASLGMPRLPDTFWERSQFSRPQDREVDCYASAWGMDGGNDVRIKMCINQTYDELRVIYHELGHNYYQRAYKDQPPLFQGAAHDGFHEAIGDAIVLSI
;
A
#
# COMPACT_ATOMS: atom_id res chain seq x y z
N TYR A 1 12.18 -13.33 7.14
CA TYR A 1 12.99 -12.27 6.54
C TYR A 1 14.44 -12.70 6.33
N ASP A 2 15.09 -13.29 7.33
CA ASP A 2 16.51 -13.67 7.26
C ASP A 2 16.82 -14.67 6.15
N GLU A 3 15.97 -15.68 5.97
CA GLU A 3 16.11 -16.65 4.88
C GLU A 3 15.98 -15.98 3.51
N LEU A 4 15.02 -15.10 3.34
CA LEU A 4 14.85 -14.34 2.10
C LEU A 4 16.07 -13.44 1.85
N HIS A 5 16.55 -12.74 2.88
CA HIS A 5 17.74 -11.90 2.77
C HIS A 5 18.98 -12.71 2.35
N CYS A 6 19.18 -13.88 2.96
CA CYS A 6 20.29 -14.77 2.59
C CYS A 6 20.18 -15.26 1.13
N HIS A 7 18.97 -15.63 0.69
CA HIS A 7 18.74 -16.06 -0.68
C HIS A 7 19.05 -14.94 -1.68
N VAL A 8 18.51 -13.72 -1.44
CA VAL A 8 18.76 -12.56 -2.29
C VAL A 8 20.25 -12.21 -2.34
N ARG A 9 20.94 -12.22 -1.20
CA ARG A 9 22.38 -11.96 -1.13
C ARG A 9 23.19 -12.97 -1.95
N ALA A 10 22.89 -14.26 -1.82
CA ALA A 10 23.56 -15.30 -2.59
C ALA A 10 23.34 -15.10 -4.10
N LYS A 11 22.10 -14.87 -4.52
CA LYS A 11 21.77 -14.61 -5.93
C LYS A 11 22.47 -13.36 -6.49
N LEU A 12 22.53 -12.29 -5.73
CA LEU A 12 23.27 -11.09 -6.12
C LEU A 12 24.79 -11.34 -6.20
N GLY A 13 25.32 -12.19 -5.31
CA GLY A 13 26.71 -12.65 -5.37
C GLY A 13 27.00 -13.46 -6.65
N ASP A 14 26.08 -14.33 -7.05
CA ASP A 14 26.18 -15.08 -8.33
C ASP A 14 26.22 -14.15 -9.54
N VAL A 15 25.45 -13.05 -9.52
CA VAL A 15 25.32 -12.11 -10.64
C VAL A 15 26.47 -11.10 -10.69
N TYR A 16 26.85 -10.52 -9.55
CA TYR A 16 27.77 -9.39 -9.46
C TYR A 16 29.16 -9.76 -8.90
N GLY A 17 29.32 -10.99 -8.43
CA GLY A 17 30.55 -11.48 -7.79
C GLY A 17 30.54 -11.25 -6.27
N GLU A 18 31.08 -12.21 -5.52
CA GLU A 18 31.15 -12.16 -4.05
C GLU A 18 32.04 -11.05 -3.52
N ASP A 19 33.05 -10.61 -4.29
CA ASP A 19 33.88 -9.47 -3.96
C ASP A 19 33.07 -8.16 -3.88
N ASN A 20 32.00 -8.05 -4.67
CA ASN A 20 31.10 -6.90 -4.69
C ASN A 20 29.89 -7.09 -3.79
N VAL A 21 29.55 -8.34 -3.47
CA VAL A 21 28.39 -8.69 -2.61
C VAL A 21 28.87 -9.68 -1.54
N PRO A 22 29.46 -9.17 -0.43
CA PRO A 22 29.95 -10.01 0.65
C PRO A 22 28.86 -10.95 1.21
N GLN A 23 29.20 -12.22 1.35
CA GLN A 23 28.21 -13.25 1.75
C GLN A 23 28.01 -13.35 3.26
N ASP A 24 28.84 -12.68 4.06
CA ASP A 24 28.82 -12.65 5.53
C ASP A 24 28.35 -11.31 6.10
N GLY A 25 27.88 -10.38 5.24
CA GLY A 25 27.50 -9.03 5.64
C GLY A 25 26.17 -8.55 5.06
N PRO A 26 25.87 -7.26 5.22
CA PRO A 26 24.68 -6.66 4.59
C PRO A 26 24.83 -6.60 3.08
N ILE A 27 23.70 -6.65 2.38
CA ILE A 27 23.66 -6.43 0.93
C ILE A 27 23.98 -4.94 0.67
N PRO A 28 24.85 -4.63 -0.31
CA PRO A 28 25.13 -3.24 -0.68
C PRO A 28 23.85 -2.48 -1.06
N ALA A 29 23.62 -1.34 -0.42
CA ALA A 29 22.36 -0.59 -0.51
C ALA A 29 21.97 -0.21 -1.94
N HIS A 30 22.94 0.09 -2.80
CA HIS A 30 22.69 0.47 -4.20
C HIS A 30 22.13 -0.66 -5.08
N LEU A 31 22.14 -1.91 -4.59
CA LEU A 31 21.52 -3.06 -5.26
C LEU A 31 20.06 -3.29 -4.84
N LEU A 32 19.55 -2.56 -3.85
CA LEU A 32 18.26 -2.83 -3.22
C LEU A 32 17.16 -1.82 -3.64
N GLY A 33 17.04 -1.59 -4.92
CA GLY A 33 15.93 -0.86 -5.52
C GLY A 33 16.06 0.65 -5.41
N ASN A 34 15.42 1.26 -4.42
CA ASN A 34 15.37 2.72 -4.29
C ASN A 34 16.47 3.28 -3.37
N MET A 35 16.50 4.61 -3.23
CA MET A 35 17.49 5.33 -2.42
C MET A 35 17.51 4.89 -0.94
N TRP A 36 16.41 4.35 -0.41
CA TRP A 36 16.32 3.86 0.97
C TRP A 36 16.54 2.35 1.11
N SER A 37 16.87 1.66 0.00
CA SER A 37 17.15 0.22 0.00
C SER A 37 15.98 -0.65 0.49
N GLN A 38 14.75 -0.22 0.28
CA GLN A 38 13.54 -0.86 0.83
C GLN A 38 12.58 -1.41 -0.22
N GLN A 39 12.82 -1.19 -1.51
CA GLN A 39 11.99 -1.70 -2.61
C GLN A 39 12.72 -2.79 -3.38
N TRP A 40 12.46 -4.03 -3.01
CA TRP A 40 13.13 -5.19 -3.61
C TRP A 40 12.38 -5.79 -4.82
N GLY A 41 11.21 -5.25 -5.14
CA GLY A 41 10.42 -5.71 -6.29
C GLY A 41 11.18 -5.67 -7.62
N THR A 42 12.10 -4.70 -7.79
CA THR A 42 12.96 -4.61 -8.98
C THR A 42 13.95 -5.76 -9.12
N LEU A 43 14.15 -6.55 -8.07
CA LEU A 43 15.03 -7.72 -8.08
C LEU A 43 14.27 -9.01 -8.39
N TYR A 44 12.94 -8.96 -8.52
CA TYR A 44 12.11 -10.14 -8.65
C TYR A 44 12.55 -11.04 -9.81
N ASP A 45 12.82 -10.49 -10.98
CA ASP A 45 13.24 -11.25 -12.17
C ASP A 45 14.55 -12.04 -11.96
N LEU A 46 15.44 -11.55 -11.07
CA LEU A 46 16.68 -12.25 -10.70
C LEU A 46 16.43 -13.32 -9.64
N MET A 47 15.36 -13.18 -8.86
CA MET A 47 15.06 -14.03 -7.69
C MET A 47 13.97 -15.05 -7.98
N GLU A 48 13.26 -14.92 -9.11
CA GLU A 48 12.13 -15.77 -9.46
C GLU A 48 12.55 -17.25 -9.47
N PRO A 49 11.97 -18.10 -8.60
CA PRO A 49 12.40 -19.49 -8.47
C PRO A 49 11.96 -20.36 -9.64
N TYR A 50 10.91 -19.97 -10.37
CA TYR A 50 10.29 -20.71 -11.46
C TYR A 50 9.95 -19.79 -12.63
N PRO A 51 10.95 -19.34 -13.41
CA PRO A 51 10.74 -18.43 -14.52
C PRO A 51 9.73 -18.97 -15.54
N GLY A 52 8.75 -18.13 -15.91
CA GLY A 52 7.74 -18.48 -16.91
C GLY A 52 6.55 -19.31 -16.39
N VAL A 53 6.43 -19.54 -15.10
CA VAL A 53 5.18 -19.97 -14.49
C VAL A 53 4.29 -18.75 -14.38
N GLY A 54 3.15 -18.76 -15.08
CA GLY A 54 2.29 -17.61 -15.31
C GLY A 54 2.00 -16.76 -14.08
N ASP A 55 2.10 -15.47 -14.25
CA ASP A 55 1.80 -14.45 -13.26
C ASP A 55 0.34 -13.96 -13.38
N ILE A 56 -0.22 -13.45 -12.30
CA ILE A 56 -1.54 -12.80 -12.29
C ILE A 56 -1.33 -11.33 -12.63
N ASP A 57 -1.63 -10.96 -13.88
CA ASP A 57 -1.61 -9.56 -14.31
C ASP A 57 -2.87 -8.83 -13.81
N VAL A 58 -2.76 -8.23 -12.63
CA VAL A 58 -3.84 -7.45 -12.01
C VAL A 58 -4.10 -6.17 -12.80
N ASP A 59 -3.07 -5.52 -13.31
CA ASP A 59 -3.18 -4.28 -14.08
C ASP A 59 -3.98 -4.51 -15.35
N ALA A 60 -3.67 -5.57 -16.10
CA ALA A 60 -4.44 -5.95 -17.28
C ALA A 60 -5.89 -6.29 -16.91
N THR A 61 -6.11 -6.95 -15.79
CA THR A 61 -7.46 -7.29 -15.31
C THR A 61 -8.27 -6.05 -14.95
N LEU A 62 -7.69 -5.09 -14.24
CA LEU A 62 -8.34 -3.82 -13.87
C LEU A 62 -8.74 -3.03 -15.12
N LYS A 63 -7.85 -2.94 -16.10
CA LYS A 63 -8.09 -2.27 -17.39
C LYS A 63 -9.15 -2.97 -18.21
N ALA A 64 -9.08 -4.30 -18.32
CA ALA A 64 -10.05 -5.08 -19.08
C ALA A 64 -11.48 -5.00 -18.52
N LYS A 65 -11.61 -4.84 -17.20
CA LYS A 65 -12.89 -4.63 -16.51
C LYS A 65 -13.34 -3.17 -16.46
N ASP A 66 -12.54 -2.24 -16.98
CA ASP A 66 -12.75 -0.79 -16.90
C ASP A 66 -13.06 -0.31 -15.46
N PHE A 67 -12.29 -0.82 -14.51
CA PHE A 67 -12.48 -0.50 -13.10
C PHE A 67 -12.17 0.98 -12.85
N SER A 68 -13.20 1.79 -12.67
CA SER A 68 -13.02 3.22 -12.35
C SER A 68 -12.32 3.40 -10.99
N PRO A 69 -11.68 4.55 -10.75
CA PRO A 69 -11.12 4.89 -9.43
C PRO A 69 -12.09 4.66 -8.27
N LYS A 70 -13.36 5.02 -8.46
CA LYS A 70 -14.40 4.84 -7.45
C LYS A 70 -14.74 3.37 -7.19
N GLU A 71 -14.71 2.52 -8.23
CA GLU A 71 -14.93 1.07 -8.09
C GLU A 71 -13.76 0.39 -7.40
N MET A 72 -12.51 0.83 -7.65
CA MET A 72 -11.35 0.36 -6.90
C MET A 72 -11.50 0.65 -5.41
N VAL A 73 -11.90 1.86 -5.03
CA VAL A 73 -12.17 2.24 -3.63
C VAL A 73 -13.35 1.43 -3.06
N ARG A 74 -14.41 1.18 -3.83
CA ARG A 74 -15.54 0.33 -3.38
C ARG A 74 -15.13 -1.13 -3.17
N SER A 75 -14.22 -1.64 -3.97
CA SER A 75 -13.65 -2.99 -3.78
C SER A 75 -12.93 -3.07 -2.44
N ALA A 76 -12.09 -2.10 -2.13
CA ALA A 76 -11.39 -2.02 -0.85
C ALA A 76 -12.38 -1.86 0.33
N GLU A 77 -13.36 -0.96 0.23
CA GLU A 77 -14.41 -0.84 1.27
C GLU A 77 -15.13 -2.18 1.50
N SER A 78 -15.45 -2.90 0.42
CA SER A 78 -16.14 -4.18 0.51
C SER A 78 -15.33 -5.24 1.24
N PHE A 79 -14.00 -5.21 1.07
CA PHE A 79 -13.09 -6.07 1.82
C PHE A 79 -13.12 -5.74 3.31
N TYR A 80 -12.98 -4.46 3.70
CA TYR A 80 -13.09 -4.04 5.10
C TYR A 80 -14.44 -4.40 5.71
N ALA A 81 -15.53 -4.25 4.94
CA ALA A 81 -16.86 -4.66 5.37
C ALA A 81 -16.96 -6.19 5.58
N SER A 82 -16.27 -6.99 4.78
CA SER A 82 -16.21 -8.46 4.96
C SER A 82 -15.53 -8.87 6.25
N LEU A 83 -14.64 -8.03 6.78
CA LEU A 83 -14.00 -8.20 8.09
C LEU A 83 -14.90 -7.75 9.26
N GLY A 84 -16.14 -7.33 8.98
CA GLY A 84 -17.11 -6.87 10.01
C GLY A 84 -17.01 -5.36 10.33
N MET A 85 -16.22 -4.59 9.58
CA MET A 85 -16.13 -3.15 9.79
C MET A 85 -17.32 -2.41 9.15
N PRO A 86 -17.82 -1.31 9.74
CA PRO A 86 -18.94 -0.58 9.18
C PRO A 86 -18.56 0.13 7.89
N ARG A 87 -19.48 0.19 6.92
CA ARG A 87 -19.24 0.90 5.68
C ARG A 87 -18.87 2.36 5.91
N LEU A 88 -18.14 2.92 4.94
CA LEU A 88 -17.74 4.31 4.97
C LEU A 88 -18.97 5.24 4.87
N PRO A 89 -18.98 6.39 5.54
CA PRO A 89 -20.09 7.31 5.51
C PRO A 89 -20.26 7.96 4.12
N ASP A 90 -21.47 8.46 3.82
CA ASP A 90 -21.74 9.14 2.56
C ASP A 90 -20.82 10.33 2.33
N THR A 91 -20.46 11.05 3.39
CA THR A 91 -19.49 12.17 3.35
C THR A 91 -18.11 11.76 2.81
N PHE A 92 -17.69 10.52 3.03
CA PHE A 92 -16.46 9.99 2.43
C PHE A 92 -16.54 10.01 0.90
N TRP A 93 -17.65 9.53 0.35
CA TRP A 93 -17.86 9.42 -1.11
C TRP A 93 -18.09 10.79 -1.77
N GLU A 94 -18.62 11.74 -1.04
CA GLU A 94 -18.90 13.10 -1.51
C GLU A 94 -17.65 13.99 -1.47
N ARG A 95 -16.75 13.77 -0.50
CA ARG A 95 -15.69 14.73 -0.15
C ARG A 95 -14.28 14.22 -0.40
N SER A 96 -14.09 12.91 -0.61
CA SER A 96 -12.80 12.36 -1.01
C SER A 96 -12.44 12.74 -2.44
N GLN A 97 -11.14 12.84 -2.72
CA GLN A 97 -10.62 13.08 -4.05
C GLN A 97 -10.02 11.78 -4.59
N PHE A 98 -10.57 11.24 -5.68
CA PHE A 98 -10.12 10.01 -6.33
C PHE A 98 -9.41 10.24 -7.66
N SER A 99 -9.48 11.44 -8.20
CA SER A 99 -8.89 11.76 -9.49
C SER A 99 -8.24 13.14 -9.47
N ARG A 100 -7.27 13.39 -10.34
CA ARG A 100 -6.68 14.71 -10.49
C ARG A 100 -7.75 15.70 -11.00
N PRO A 101 -8.04 16.79 -10.28
CA PRO A 101 -8.92 17.84 -10.79
C PRO A 101 -8.26 18.55 -11.97
N GLN A 102 -9.10 19.09 -12.88
CA GLN A 102 -8.63 19.81 -14.07
C GLN A 102 -8.55 21.32 -13.86
N ASP A 103 -9.18 21.82 -12.80
CA ASP A 103 -9.37 23.24 -12.52
C ASP A 103 -8.32 23.82 -11.57
N ARG A 104 -7.44 23.00 -11.02
CA ARG A 104 -6.40 23.41 -10.08
C ARG A 104 -5.25 22.41 -10.01
N GLU A 105 -4.10 22.88 -9.58
CA GLU A 105 -2.98 22.02 -9.21
C GLU A 105 -3.23 21.34 -7.86
N VAL A 106 -2.88 20.05 -7.78
CA VAL A 106 -2.92 19.26 -6.55
C VAL A 106 -1.70 18.36 -6.45
N ASP A 107 -1.24 18.18 -5.25
CA ASP A 107 -0.32 17.09 -4.93
C ASP A 107 -1.11 15.79 -4.91
N CYS A 108 -0.75 14.87 -5.82
CA CYS A 108 -1.39 13.56 -5.97
C CYS A 108 -0.90 12.51 -4.99
N TYR A 109 0.02 12.84 -4.09
CA TYR A 109 0.44 11.92 -3.04
C TYR A 109 -0.77 11.44 -2.23
N ALA A 110 -0.91 10.13 -2.08
CA ALA A 110 -2.01 9.53 -1.35
C ALA A 110 -1.99 9.94 0.12
N SER A 111 -3.15 10.16 0.68
CA SER A 111 -3.28 10.51 2.10
C SER A 111 -4.70 10.30 2.61
N ALA A 112 -4.81 9.89 3.88
CA ALA A 112 -6.06 9.71 4.57
C ALA A 112 -6.23 10.76 5.68
N TRP A 113 -7.45 11.22 5.89
CA TRP A 113 -7.77 12.34 6.77
C TRP A 113 -8.98 12.04 7.64
N GLY A 114 -8.86 12.26 8.96
CA GLY A 114 -9.97 12.37 9.89
C GLY A 114 -10.23 13.85 10.19
N MET A 115 -11.34 14.40 9.70
CA MET A 115 -11.58 15.83 9.68
C MET A 115 -12.23 16.36 10.96
N ASP A 116 -12.96 15.49 11.69
CA ASP A 116 -13.80 15.90 12.82
C ASP A 116 -13.79 14.88 13.98
N GLY A 117 -12.67 14.19 14.16
CA GLY A 117 -12.58 13.14 15.18
C GLY A 117 -13.14 11.79 14.72
N GLY A 118 -13.26 11.55 13.40
CA GLY A 118 -13.51 10.24 12.82
C GLY A 118 -14.91 9.98 12.26
N ASN A 119 -15.79 10.98 12.22
CA ASN A 119 -17.07 10.88 11.53
C ASN A 119 -16.95 11.31 10.06
N ASP A 120 -16.22 12.40 9.79
CA ASP A 120 -15.85 12.84 8.44
C ASP A 120 -14.43 12.35 8.13
N VAL A 121 -14.32 11.19 7.53
CA VAL A 121 -13.05 10.63 7.04
C VAL A 121 -12.97 10.76 5.53
N ARG A 122 -11.77 10.97 5.01
CA ARG A 122 -11.54 11.19 3.57
C ARG A 122 -10.22 10.59 3.14
N ILE A 123 -10.11 10.27 1.85
CA ILE A 123 -8.82 10.05 1.18
C ILE A 123 -8.62 11.07 0.06
N LYS A 124 -7.37 11.40 -0.21
CA LYS A 124 -6.96 12.20 -1.35
C LYS A 124 -5.93 11.41 -2.15
N MET A 125 -6.27 11.09 -3.39
CA MET A 125 -5.41 10.38 -4.34
C MET A 125 -5.72 10.83 -5.77
N CYS A 126 -4.79 10.58 -6.70
CA CYS A 126 -5.05 10.63 -8.15
C CYS A 126 -4.92 9.21 -8.70
N ILE A 127 -5.96 8.41 -8.55
CA ILE A 127 -5.96 6.95 -8.77
C ILE A 127 -5.85 6.62 -10.25
N ASN A 128 -4.87 5.78 -10.60
CA ASN A 128 -4.74 5.09 -11.88
C ASN A 128 -5.16 3.62 -11.72
N GLN A 129 -5.50 2.96 -12.83
CA GLN A 129 -5.90 1.54 -12.85
C GLN A 129 -4.67 0.63 -12.81
N THR A 130 -3.99 0.60 -11.64
CA THR A 130 -2.81 -0.24 -11.39
C THR A 130 -2.93 -0.99 -10.08
N TYR A 131 -2.24 -2.11 -9.97
CA TYR A 131 -2.15 -2.88 -8.73
C TYR A 131 -1.52 -2.08 -7.59
N ASP A 132 -0.47 -1.32 -7.87
CA ASP A 132 0.17 -0.48 -6.87
C ASP A 132 -0.80 0.54 -6.28
N GLU A 133 -1.59 1.21 -7.12
CA GLU A 133 -2.61 2.16 -6.64
C GLU A 133 -3.74 1.45 -5.88
N LEU A 134 -4.11 0.24 -6.28
CA LEU A 134 -5.08 -0.57 -5.54
C LEU A 134 -4.57 -0.87 -4.12
N ARG A 135 -3.31 -1.29 -3.99
CA ARG A 135 -2.68 -1.51 -2.68
C ARG A 135 -2.68 -0.25 -1.82
N VAL A 136 -2.33 0.89 -2.41
CA VAL A 136 -2.35 2.19 -1.72
C VAL A 136 -3.76 2.54 -1.25
N ILE A 137 -4.82 2.27 -2.04
CA ILE A 137 -6.20 2.48 -1.60
C ILE A 137 -6.51 1.66 -0.34
N TYR A 138 -6.12 0.38 -0.30
CA TYR A 138 -6.32 -0.46 0.88
C TYR A 138 -5.58 0.08 2.09
N HIS A 139 -4.35 0.57 1.91
CA HIS A 139 -3.55 1.21 2.94
C HIS A 139 -4.23 2.47 3.48
N GLU A 140 -4.62 3.41 2.62
CA GLU A 140 -5.27 4.66 3.03
C GLU A 140 -6.61 4.43 3.73
N LEU A 141 -7.38 3.45 3.29
CA LEU A 141 -8.59 3.06 4.02
C LEU A 141 -8.28 2.49 5.40
N GLY A 142 -7.14 1.81 5.58
CA GLY A 142 -6.67 1.36 6.89
C GLY A 142 -6.57 2.53 7.88
N HIS A 143 -5.98 3.64 7.47
CA HIS A 143 -5.95 4.87 8.26
C HIS A 143 -7.35 5.35 8.63
N ASN A 144 -8.27 5.43 7.67
CA ASN A 144 -9.64 5.88 7.91
C ASN A 144 -10.39 4.94 8.86
N TYR A 145 -10.26 3.63 8.70
CA TYR A 145 -10.89 2.67 9.61
C TYR A 145 -10.30 2.74 11.02
N TYR A 146 -9.01 2.99 11.16
CA TYR A 146 -8.39 3.19 12.46
C TYR A 146 -8.86 4.49 13.13
N GLN A 147 -8.95 5.61 12.37
CA GLN A 147 -9.54 6.86 12.84
C GLN A 147 -10.96 6.65 13.39
N ARG A 148 -11.77 5.87 12.70
CA ARG A 148 -13.13 5.53 13.13
C ARG A 148 -13.16 4.58 14.33
N ALA A 149 -12.16 3.74 14.50
CA ALA A 149 -12.10 2.80 15.62
C ALA A 149 -11.81 3.50 16.96
N TYR A 150 -10.96 4.52 16.97
CA TYR A 150 -10.63 5.24 18.20
C TYR A 150 -11.50 6.49 18.47
N LYS A 151 -12.38 6.88 17.57
CA LYS A 151 -13.15 8.13 17.67
C LYS A 151 -14.00 8.25 18.94
N ASP A 152 -14.51 7.15 19.47
CA ASP A 152 -15.38 7.10 20.66
C ASP A 152 -14.60 6.82 21.95
N GLN A 153 -13.26 6.78 21.90
CA GLN A 153 -12.41 6.65 23.06
C GLN A 153 -12.37 7.95 23.89
N PRO A 154 -11.97 7.91 25.16
CA PRO A 154 -11.71 9.14 25.91
C PRO A 154 -10.71 10.05 25.16
N PRO A 155 -10.81 11.40 25.29
CA PRO A 155 -10.05 12.34 24.45
C PRO A 155 -8.53 12.08 24.35
N LEU A 156 -7.91 11.61 25.42
CA LEU A 156 -6.47 11.28 25.43
C LEU A 156 -6.13 10.01 24.62
N PHE A 157 -7.13 9.22 24.22
CA PHE A 157 -6.98 8.00 23.44
C PHE A 157 -7.62 8.10 22.05
N GLN A 158 -8.05 9.30 21.65
CA GLN A 158 -8.55 9.57 20.30
C GLN A 158 -7.38 9.82 19.33
N GLY A 159 -6.52 8.83 19.19
CA GLY A 159 -5.36 8.84 18.32
C GLY A 159 -4.77 7.45 18.18
N ALA A 160 -3.80 7.30 17.30
CA ALA A 160 -3.07 6.05 17.18
C ALA A 160 -2.25 5.77 18.45
N ALA A 161 -2.06 4.49 18.77
CA ALA A 161 -1.16 4.08 19.85
C ALA A 161 0.29 4.51 19.59
N HIS A 162 0.67 4.57 18.31
CA HIS A 162 1.96 5.06 17.80
C HIS A 162 1.80 5.29 16.30
N ASP A 163 2.58 6.22 15.71
CA ASP A 163 2.53 6.50 14.26
C ASP A 163 2.79 5.25 13.42
N GLY A 164 3.74 4.41 13.83
CA GLY A 164 4.00 3.12 13.19
C GLY A 164 2.82 2.14 13.22
N PHE A 165 1.92 2.24 14.21
CA PHE A 165 0.67 1.47 14.22
C PHE A 165 -0.34 2.01 13.20
N HIS A 166 -0.35 3.32 12.99
CA HIS A 166 -1.22 3.92 11.99
C HIS A 166 -0.85 3.41 10.59
N GLU A 167 0.44 3.33 10.29
CA GLU A 167 0.96 2.76 9.05
C GLU A 167 0.74 1.23 8.98
N ALA A 168 1.04 0.52 10.07
CA ALA A 168 0.98 -0.95 10.12
C ALA A 168 -0.44 -1.50 9.90
N ILE A 169 -1.50 -0.80 10.30
CA ILE A 169 -2.88 -1.23 10.05
C ILE A 169 -3.16 -1.33 8.55
N GLY A 170 -2.77 -0.30 7.79
CA GLY A 170 -2.88 -0.29 6.32
C GLY A 170 -2.06 -1.41 5.69
N ASP A 171 -0.79 -1.52 6.07
CA ASP A 171 0.13 -2.53 5.53
C ASP A 171 -0.29 -3.96 5.85
N ALA A 172 -0.79 -4.22 7.06
CA ALA A 172 -1.30 -5.55 7.44
C ALA A 172 -2.47 -6.00 6.55
N ILE A 173 -3.35 -5.08 6.17
CA ILE A 173 -4.43 -5.35 5.23
C ILE A 173 -3.89 -5.61 3.83
N VAL A 174 -2.94 -4.79 3.37
CA VAL A 174 -2.29 -4.95 2.06
C VAL A 174 -1.63 -6.32 1.91
N LEU A 175 -1.06 -6.88 2.97
CA LEU A 175 -0.50 -8.24 2.96
C LEU A 175 -1.56 -9.36 2.80
N SER A 176 -2.84 -9.02 2.88
CA SER A 176 -3.95 -9.98 2.86
C SER A 176 -4.73 -9.98 1.53
N ILE A 177 -4.32 -9.15 0.56
CA ILE A 177 -5.00 -8.97 -0.73
C ILE A 177 -4.16 -9.45 -1.91
#